data_d1ef98acb8b6c66034272209f35cbe7d
#
_entry.id   d1ef98acb8b6c66034272209f35cbe7d
#
_cell.length_a   1.000
_cell.length_b   1.000
_cell.length_c   1.000
_cell.angle_alpha   90.00
_cell.angle_beta   90.00
_cell.angle_gamma   90.00
#
_symmetry.space_group_name_H-M   'P 1'
#
loop_
_entity.id
_entity.type
_entity.pdbx_description
1 polymer ?
#
loop_
_entity_poly.entity_id
_entity_poly.type
_entity_poly.pdbx_seq_one_letter_code
_entity_poly.pdbx_strand_id
1 'polypeptide(L)'
;MSGVQHRARARAGIDRERVITALRSHETELLRRGVRHAALFGSIARSEGKPTSDIDILIELDPEAPVGLFEYVGITQYLADLFPIRVDVANRASLKPLVRPSVERDAIYAF
;
A
#
# COMPACT_ATOMS: atom_id res chain seq x y z
N MET A 1 -5.43 -22.48 24.50
CA MET A 1 -4.21 -22.12 23.81
C MET A 1 -4.42 -20.92 22.91
N SER A 2 -4.28 -19.76 23.49
CA SER A 2 -4.48 -18.51 22.74
C SER A 2 -3.45 -18.35 21.61
N GLY A 3 -2.22 -18.85 21.78
CA GLY A 3 -1.19 -18.73 20.76
C GLY A 3 -1.55 -19.42 19.44
N VAL A 4 -2.28 -20.54 19.53
CA VAL A 4 -2.73 -21.25 18.33
C VAL A 4 -3.72 -20.41 17.53
N GLN A 5 -4.66 -19.76 18.24
CA GLN A 5 -5.64 -18.92 17.59
C GLN A 5 -5.00 -17.70 16.93
N HIS A 6 -4.00 -17.12 17.58
CA HIS A 6 -3.28 -15.99 17.02
C HIS A 6 -2.56 -16.36 15.73
N ARG A 7 -1.94 -17.54 15.71
CA ARG A 7 -1.27 -17.99 14.50
C ARG A 7 -2.24 -18.24 13.36
N ALA A 8 -3.43 -18.76 13.68
CA ALA A 8 -4.46 -18.97 12.67
C ALA A 8 -4.89 -17.65 12.04
N ARG A 9 -5.09 -16.62 12.87
CA ARG A 9 -5.45 -15.29 12.36
C ARG A 9 -4.34 -14.69 11.52
N ALA A 10 -3.09 -14.85 11.94
CA ALA A 10 -1.96 -14.34 11.19
C ALA A 10 -1.91 -14.96 9.79
N ARG A 11 -2.22 -16.27 9.69
CA ARG A 11 -2.22 -16.94 8.41
C ARG A 11 -3.43 -16.61 7.54
N ALA A 12 -4.47 -16.02 8.12
CA ALA A 12 -5.63 -15.62 7.33
C ALA A 12 -5.35 -14.38 6.46
N GLY A 13 -4.16 -13.82 6.58
CA GLY A 13 -3.77 -12.66 5.80
C GLY A 13 -3.68 -11.41 6.66
N ILE A 14 -3.33 -10.32 6.02
CA ILE A 14 -3.19 -9.02 6.67
C ILE A 14 -4.47 -8.22 6.43
N ASP A 15 -4.94 -7.50 7.46
CA ASP A 15 -6.13 -6.67 7.31
C ASP A 15 -5.76 -5.23 6.95
N ARG A 16 -6.78 -4.46 6.53
CA ARG A 16 -6.56 -3.10 6.05
C ARG A 16 -6.03 -2.17 7.13
N GLU A 17 -6.44 -2.35 8.37
CA GLU A 17 -5.99 -1.46 9.44
C GLU A 17 -4.51 -1.63 9.70
N ARG A 18 -4.00 -2.85 9.62
CA ARG A 18 -2.58 -3.10 9.80
C ARG A 18 -1.77 -2.45 8.68
N VAL A 19 -2.27 -2.50 7.45
CA VAL A 19 -1.60 -1.86 6.32
C VAL A 19 -1.59 -0.35 6.49
N ILE A 20 -2.74 0.23 6.82
CA ILE A 20 -2.86 1.68 7.00
C ILE A 20 -1.95 2.15 8.14
N THR A 21 -1.94 1.43 9.26
CA THR A 21 -1.08 1.78 10.39
C THR A 21 0.40 1.72 10.01
N ALA A 22 0.79 0.67 9.27
CA ALA A 22 2.17 0.55 8.82
C ALA A 22 2.56 1.70 7.91
N LEU A 23 1.70 2.06 6.96
CA LEU A 23 1.97 3.18 6.07
C LEU A 23 2.10 4.49 6.84
N ARG A 24 1.21 4.73 7.81
CA ARG A 24 1.28 5.94 8.63
C ARG A 24 2.56 6.00 9.45
N SER A 25 3.02 4.89 9.98
CA SER A 25 4.24 4.89 10.78
C SER A 25 5.49 5.13 9.92
N HIS A 26 5.39 4.99 8.60
CA HIS A 26 6.47 5.26 7.68
C HIS A 26 6.28 6.55 6.87
N GLU A 27 5.33 7.38 7.27
CA GLU A 27 5.00 8.62 6.54
C GLU A 27 6.21 9.51 6.35
N THR A 28 6.98 9.75 7.42
CA THR A 28 8.13 10.65 7.35
C THR A 28 9.14 10.20 6.31
N GLU A 29 9.45 8.91 6.30
CA GLU A 29 10.42 8.38 5.32
C GLU A 29 9.86 8.43 3.91
N LEU A 30 8.57 8.12 3.74
CA LEU A 30 7.95 8.17 2.43
C LEU A 30 7.88 9.60 1.89
N LEU A 31 7.55 10.57 2.74
CA LEU A 31 7.59 11.99 2.36
C LEU A 31 9.00 12.39 1.92
N ARG A 32 10.02 11.95 2.66
CA ARG A 32 11.40 12.25 2.31
C ARG A 32 11.77 11.69 0.95
N ARG A 33 11.19 10.57 0.57
CA ARG A 33 11.44 9.93 -0.74
C ARG A 33 10.61 10.53 -1.88
N GLY A 34 9.76 11.50 -1.58
CA GLY A 34 8.94 12.16 -2.60
C GLY A 34 7.53 11.64 -2.72
N VAL A 35 7.08 10.78 -1.81
CA VAL A 35 5.69 10.31 -1.78
C VAL A 35 4.86 11.31 -0.99
N ARG A 36 3.92 11.96 -1.65
CA ARG A 36 3.06 12.96 -1.03
C ARG A 36 1.88 12.32 -0.29
N HIS A 37 1.28 11.30 -0.89
CA HIS A 37 0.17 10.57 -0.32
C HIS A 37 0.31 9.09 -0.61
N ALA A 38 -0.13 8.26 0.33
CA ALA A 38 -0.18 6.81 0.16
C ALA A 38 -1.54 6.29 0.62
N ALA A 39 -2.10 5.37 -0.15
CA ALA A 39 -3.41 4.81 0.11
C ALA A 39 -3.41 3.31 -0.15
N LEU A 40 -4.30 2.61 0.54
CA LEU A 40 -4.57 1.20 0.26
C LEU A 40 -5.78 1.14 -0.66
N PHE A 41 -5.72 0.28 -1.68
CA PHE A 41 -6.88 0.03 -2.54
C PHE A 41 -6.99 -1.46 -2.80
N GLY A 42 -7.93 -1.86 -3.66
CA GLY A 42 -8.11 -3.25 -4.03
C GLY A 42 -8.87 -4.07 -2.98
N SER A 43 -8.71 -5.40 -3.03
CA SER A 43 -9.54 -6.31 -2.24
C SER A 43 -9.37 -6.13 -0.74
N ILE A 44 -8.14 -5.89 -0.28
CA ILE A 44 -7.91 -5.70 1.17
C ILE A 44 -8.58 -4.42 1.65
N ALA A 45 -8.54 -3.35 0.85
CA ALA A 45 -9.24 -2.10 1.19
C ALA A 45 -10.74 -2.31 1.33
N ARG A 46 -11.32 -3.17 0.47
CA ARG A 46 -12.74 -3.49 0.49
C ARG A 46 -13.11 -4.52 1.55
N SER A 47 -12.16 -4.98 2.34
CA SER A 47 -12.35 -6.08 3.32
C SER A 47 -12.75 -7.39 2.65
N GLU A 48 -12.29 -7.60 1.43
CA GLU A 48 -12.52 -8.81 0.65
C GLU A 48 -11.24 -9.61 0.46
N GLY A 49 -10.20 -9.25 1.21
CA GLY A 49 -8.91 -9.91 1.08
C GLY A 49 -8.96 -11.37 1.51
N LYS A 50 -8.18 -12.19 0.83
CA LYS A 50 -7.99 -13.60 1.13
C LYS A 50 -6.54 -13.80 1.53
N PRO A 51 -6.19 -14.95 2.12
CA PRO A 51 -4.78 -15.20 2.47
C PRO A 51 -3.81 -15.09 1.29
N THR A 52 -4.31 -15.28 0.06
CA THR A 52 -3.51 -15.17 -1.15
C THR A 52 -3.56 -13.80 -1.80
N SER A 53 -4.31 -12.85 -1.21
CA SER A 53 -4.43 -11.49 -1.78
C SER A 53 -3.13 -10.73 -1.65
N ASP A 54 -2.81 -9.93 -2.67
CA ASP A 54 -1.71 -8.99 -2.62
C ASP A 54 -2.17 -7.70 -1.95
N ILE A 55 -1.22 -6.92 -1.46
CA ILE A 55 -1.48 -5.58 -0.94
C ILE A 55 -1.34 -4.61 -2.11
N ASP A 56 -2.39 -3.84 -2.40
CA ASP A 56 -2.37 -2.85 -3.46
C ASP A 56 -2.24 -1.46 -2.86
N ILE A 57 -1.13 -0.80 -3.14
CA ILE A 57 -0.83 0.53 -2.59
C ILE A 57 -0.81 1.55 -3.73
N LEU A 58 -1.57 2.62 -3.53
CA LEU A 58 -1.59 3.76 -4.44
C LEU A 58 -0.72 4.86 -3.86
N ILE A 59 0.21 5.39 -4.66
CA ILE A 59 1.02 6.52 -4.22
C ILE A 59 0.81 7.71 -5.14
N GLU A 60 0.89 8.91 -4.56
CA GLU A 60 0.98 10.16 -5.28
C GLU A 60 2.34 10.76 -5.00
N LEU A 61 3.08 11.03 -6.04
CA LEU A 61 4.39 11.65 -5.91
C LEU A 61 4.25 13.16 -5.86
N ASP A 62 5.13 13.79 -5.08
CA ASP A 62 5.22 15.25 -5.06
C ASP A 62 5.73 15.70 -6.43
N PRO A 63 4.97 16.53 -7.16
CA PRO A 63 5.39 16.96 -8.50
C PRO A 63 6.67 17.77 -8.50
N GLU A 64 7.07 18.33 -7.36
CA GLU A 64 8.30 19.09 -7.24
C GLU A 64 9.47 18.27 -6.74
N ALA A 65 9.24 17.02 -6.34
CA ALA A 65 10.31 16.15 -5.90
C ALA A 65 11.02 15.53 -7.10
N PRO A 66 12.36 15.40 -7.06
CA PRO A 66 13.10 14.84 -8.20
C PRO A 66 13.06 13.31 -8.17
N VAL A 67 11.89 12.74 -8.42
CA VAL A 67 11.69 11.29 -8.42
C VAL A 67 11.85 10.76 -9.84
N GLY A 68 13.03 10.24 -10.14
CA GLY A 68 13.30 9.55 -11.40
C GLY A 68 13.02 8.06 -11.27
N LEU A 69 13.46 7.31 -12.28
CA LEU A 69 13.21 5.87 -12.33
C LEU A 69 13.81 5.13 -11.13
N PHE A 70 15.07 5.43 -10.80
CA PHE A 70 15.75 4.75 -9.68
C PHE A 70 15.09 5.06 -8.35
N GLU A 71 14.70 6.31 -8.15
CA GLU A 71 13.99 6.72 -6.93
C GLU A 71 12.64 6.02 -6.84
N TYR A 72 11.93 5.92 -7.94
CA TYR A 72 10.64 5.23 -7.96
C TYR A 72 10.79 3.74 -7.61
N VAL A 73 11.77 3.07 -8.20
CA VAL A 73 12.05 1.66 -7.88
C VAL A 73 12.40 1.52 -6.40
N GLY A 74 13.18 2.46 -5.86
CA GLY A 74 13.50 2.47 -4.43
C GLY A 74 12.28 2.59 -3.55
N ILE A 75 11.31 3.43 -3.94
CA ILE A 75 10.05 3.57 -3.21
C ILE A 75 9.27 2.25 -3.23
N THR A 76 9.14 1.62 -4.40
CA THR A 76 8.41 0.35 -4.50
C THR A 76 9.06 -0.73 -3.67
N GLN A 77 10.40 -0.79 -3.66
CA GLN A 77 11.13 -1.76 -2.86
C GLN A 77 10.96 -1.49 -1.36
N TYR A 78 11.01 -0.23 -0.97
CA TYR A 78 10.80 0.16 0.42
C TYR A 78 9.43 -0.30 0.91
N LEU A 79 8.38 -0.04 0.12
CA LEU A 79 7.03 -0.45 0.47
C LEU A 79 6.89 -1.97 0.52
N ALA A 80 7.50 -2.68 -0.44
CA ALA A 80 7.46 -4.13 -0.45
C ALA A 80 8.09 -4.73 0.80
N ASP A 81 9.16 -4.12 1.29
CA ASP A 81 9.89 -4.62 2.46
C ASP A 81 9.13 -4.39 3.77
N LEU A 82 8.09 -3.58 3.77
CA LEU A 82 7.29 -3.35 4.98
C LEU A 82 6.35 -4.51 5.33
N PHE A 83 6.08 -5.38 4.38
CA PHE A 83 5.02 -6.38 4.55
C PHE A 83 5.52 -7.78 4.21
N PRO A 84 4.95 -8.81 4.85
CA PRO A 84 5.37 -10.20 4.61
C PRO A 84 4.75 -10.82 3.35
N ILE A 85 3.85 -10.12 2.68
CA ILE A 85 3.19 -10.62 1.47
C ILE A 85 3.48 -9.65 0.32
N ARG A 86 3.14 -10.07 -0.90
CA ARG A 86 3.44 -9.29 -2.09
C ARG A 86 2.71 -7.96 -2.08
N VAL A 87 3.41 -6.92 -2.50
CA VAL A 87 2.88 -5.57 -2.60
C VAL A 87 2.95 -5.11 -4.05
N ASP A 88 1.81 -4.65 -4.57
CA ASP A 88 1.73 -4.01 -5.88
C ASP A 88 1.56 -2.51 -5.66
N VAL A 89 2.43 -1.72 -6.27
CA VAL A 89 2.42 -0.27 -6.12
C VAL A 89 1.94 0.36 -7.42
N ALA A 90 0.95 1.23 -7.33
CA ALA A 90 0.45 2.00 -8.46
C ALA A 90 0.72 3.49 -8.21
N ASN A 91 1.20 4.18 -9.25
CA ASN A 91 1.36 5.63 -9.22
C ASN A 91 0.07 6.25 -9.74
N ARG A 92 -0.59 7.07 -8.92
CA ARG A 92 -1.86 7.67 -9.27
C ARG A 92 -1.82 8.42 -10.61
N ALA A 93 -0.72 9.12 -10.87
CA ALA A 93 -0.57 9.88 -12.11
C ALA A 93 -0.52 9.00 -13.36
N SER A 94 -0.18 7.72 -13.21
CA SER A 94 -0.04 6.78 -14.32
C SER A 94 -1.22 5.83 -14.47
N LEU A 95 -2.26 5.97 -13.65
CA LEU A 95 -3.44 5.12 -13.76
C LEU A 95 -4.15 5.34 -15.08
N LYS A 96 -4.50 4.24 -15.74
CA LYS A 96 -5.27 4.30 -16.97
C LYS A 96 -6.69 4.80 -16.70
N PRO A 97 -7.28 5.57 -17.63
CA PRO A 97 -8.61 6.16 -17.40
C PRO A 97 -9.71 5.14 -17.03
N LEU A 98 -9.63 3.92 -17.58
CA LEU A 98 -10.65 2.91 -17.31
C LEU A 98 -10.59 2.36 -15.88
N VAL A 99 -9.41 2.32 -15.27
CA VAL A 99 -9.27 1.77 -13.92
C VAL A 99 -9.29 2.85 -12.84
N ARG A 100 -8.98 4.10 -13.21
CA ARG A 100 -8.88 5.19 -12.24
C ARG A 100 -10.11 5.34 -11.35
N PRO A 101 -11.35 5.33 -11.89
CA PRO A 101 -12.52 5.52 -11.02
C PRO A 101 -12.67 4.44 -9.95
N SER A 102 -12.40 3.18 -10.29
CA SER A 102 -12.53 2.10 -9.30
C SER A 102 -11.42 2.19 -8.24
N VAL A 103 -10.20 2.51 -8.64
CA VAL A 103 -9.10 2.67 -7.71
C VAL A 103 -9.38 3.82 -6.74
N GLU A 104 -9.81 4.96 -7.27
CA GLU A 104 -10.09 6.13 -6.44
C GLU A 104 -11.26 5.92 -5.50
N ARG A 105 -12.28 5.18 -5.95
CA ARG A 105 -13.43 4.85 -5.11
C ARG A 105 -13.01 3.96 -3.93
N ASP A 106 -12.12 2.99 -4.16
CA ASP A 106 -11.72 2.03 -3.15
C ASP A 106 -10.59 2.53 -2.24
N ALA A 107 -9.89 3.59 -2.63
CA ALA A 107 -8.70 4.04 -1.93
C ALA A 107 -9.02 4.54 -0.52
N ILE A 108 -8.24 4.04 0.44
CA ILE A 108 -8.27 4.50 1.83
C ILE A 108 -6.89 5.11 2.10
N TYR A 109 -6.84 6.41 2.27
CA TYR A 109 -5.58 7.11 2.43
C TYR A 109 -5.02 6.92 3.83
N ALA A 110 -3.73 6.58 3.90
CA ALA A 110 -3.00 6.54 5.15
C ALA A 110 -2.56 7.95 5.55
N PHE A 111 -2.19 8.72 4.57
CA PHE A 111 -1.81 10.12 4.80
C PHE A 111 -1.91 10.92 3.53
#